data_b2d08547519ee7b840eab9fe2a563339
#
_entry.id   b2d08547519ee7b840eab9fe2a563339
#
_cell.length_a   1.000
_cell.length_b   1.000
_cell.length_c   1.000
_cell.angle_alpha   90.00
_cell.angle_beta   90.00
_cell.angle_gamma   90.00
#
_symmetry.space_group_name_H-M   'P 1'
#
loop_
_entity.id
_entity.type
_entity.pdbx_description
1 polymer ?
#
loop_
_entity_poly.entity_id
_entity_poly.type
_entity_poly.pdbx_seq_one_letter_code
_entity_poly.pdbx_strand_id
1 'polypeptide(L)'
;MTLRDILGRPEKDIERRRAFREVPRDPWVRDVLVLLRKRLAPGWTAAGLSHPYDGVLWQALFLCEMGLDRRLPELERVADVLWAGWERDFVRIDRGEDPVTEPQTLLVVFRTLAALGPGDDPRLLSAARWVAERRLGSADAPRGGASVAPELRFLAAVPAGSRLPLVERALAFAVERAIATELPSGRELEPPLLGALPERHADLLELLSALAGAGVTRRPELEPALALLVHQADRRSRWKLDRGPDGPTWIERERIGELSRWVTVKALGALSRLTGLTMTGGR
;
A
#
# COMPACT_ATOMS: atom_id res chain seq x y z
N MET A 1 10.60 -6.25 1.32
CA MET A 1 9.37 -6.93 0.91
C MET A 1 9.56 -8.44 0.74
N THR A 2 10.33 -8.94 -0.20
CA THR A 2 10.48 -10.40 -0.49
C THR A 2 10.71 -11.29 0.73
N LEU A 3 11.65 -10.94 1.61
CA LEU A 3 11.98 -11.78 2.78
C LEU A 3 10.85 -11.84 3.81
N ARG A 4 10.12 -10.74 3.99
CA ARG A 4 8.98 -10.67 4.89
C ARG A 4 7.74 -11.29 4.27
N ASP A 5 7.38 -10.84 3.08
CA ASP A 5 6.06 -11.05 2.50
C ASP A 5 5.94 -12.36 1.72
N ILE A 6 7.03 -12.86 1.16
CA ILE A 6 7.06 -14.11 0.40
C ILE A 6 7.62 -15.27 1.24
N LEU A 7 8.72 -15.03 1.96
CA LEU A 7 9.41 -16.07 2.72
C LEU A 7 9.04 -16.10 4.21
N GLY A 8 8.15 -15.21 4.67
CA GLY A 8 7.70 -15.17 6.06
C GLY A 8 8.80 -14.92 7.11
N ARG A 9 9.96 -14.36 6.69
CA ARG A 9 11.11 -14.15 7.58
C ARG A 9 10.80 -13.14 8.68
N PRO A 10 11.01 -13.46 9.96
CA PRO A 10 10.74 -12.55 11.07
C PRO A 10 11.67 -11.32 11.04
N GLU A 11 11.29 -10.25 11.74
CA GLU A 11 12.07 -9.00 11.74
C GLU A 11 13.50 -9.19 12.27
N LYS A 12 13.67 -10.10 13.22
CA LYS A 12 14.99 -10.41 13.82
C LYS A 12 15.88 -11.27 12.91
N ASP A 13 15.37 -11.74 11.76
CA ASP A 13 16.15 -12.57 10.82
C ASP A 13 17.35 -11.78 10.27
N ILE A 14 18.52 -12.44 10.24
CA ILE A 14 19.78 -11.82 9.85
C ILE A 14 19.77 -11.39 8.37
N GLU A 15 19.15 -12.20 7.50
CA GLU A 15 19.05 -11.90 6.08
C GLU A 15 18.12 -10.71 5.85
N ARG A 16 17.01 -10.63 6.60
CA ARG A 16 16.11 -9.48 6.55
C ARG A 16 16.80 -8.19 7.00
N ARG A 17 17.57 -8.24 8.08
CA ARG A 17 18.37 -7.09 8.54
C ARG A 17 19.46 -6.70 7.55
N ARG A 18 20.09 -7.69 6.89
CA ARG A 18 21.07 -7.45 5.83
C ARG A 18 20.39 -6.78 4.63
N ALA A 19 19.26 -7.32 4.14
CA ALA A 19 18.49 -6.75 3.05
C ALA A 19 18.08 -5.30 3.34
N PHE A 20 17.61 -4.98 4.56
CA PHE A 20 17.28 -3.61 4.94
C PHE A 20 18.47 -2.65 4.78
N ARG A 21 19.70 -3.09 5.03
CA ARG A 21 20.91 -2.26 4.85
C ARG A 21 21.35 -2.15 3.40
N GLU A 22 21.01 -3.15 2.56
CA GLU A 22 21.39 -3.17 1.15
C GLU A 22 20.38 -2.41 0.26
N VAL A 23 19.09 -2.43 0.61
CA VAL A 23 18.03 -1.75 -0.17
C VAL A 23 18.34 -0.27 -0.44
N PRO A 24 18.87 0.54 0.51
CA PRO A 24 19.24 1.95 0.22
C PRO A 24 20.38 2.11 -0.81
N ARG A 25 21.11 1.05 -1.12
CA ARG A 25 22.18 1.04 -2.12
C ARG A 25 21.71 0.72 -3.54
N ASP A 26 20.49 0.19 -3.66
CA ASP A 26 19.87 0.01 -4.97
C ASP A 26 19.80 1.36 -5.69
N PRO A 27 20.18 1.43 -6.98
CA PRO A 27 20.23 2.69 -7.72
C PRO A 27 18.92 3.48 -7.66
N TRP A 28 17.78 2.81 -7.82
CA TRP A 28 16.48 3.47 -7.77
C TRP A 28 16.16 4.07 -6.39
N VAL A 29 16.39 3.28 -5.34
CA VAL A 29 16.17 3.72 -3.95
C VAL A 29 17.09 4.86 -3.60
N ARG A 30 18.37 4.73 -3.93
CA ARG A 30 19.37 5.77 -3.69
C ARG A 30 19.00 7.09 -4.36
N ASP A 31 18.57 7.05 -5.63
CA ASP A 31 18.21 8.25 -6.36
C ASP A 31 16.96 8.93 -5.79
N VAL A 32 15.95 8.14 -5.36
CA VAL A 32 14.80 8.67 -4.63
C VAL A 32 15.22 9.30 -3.30
N LEU A 33 16.09 8.65 -2.52
CA LEU A 33 16.59 9.19 -1.24
C LEU A 33 17.37 10.50 -1.42
N VAL A 34 18.19 10.59 -2.48
CA VAL A 34 18.89 11.85 -2.83
C VAL A 34 17.91 12.96 -3.15
N LEU A 35 16.87 12.68 -3.93
CA LEU A 35 15.84 13.66 -4.27
C LEU A 35 15.00 14.05 -3.04
N LEU A 36 14.67 13.11 -2.15
CA LEU A 36 14.01 13.39 -0.88
C LEU A 36 14.82 14.39 -0.04
N ARG A 37 16.12 14.17 0.14
CA ARG A 37 16.99 15.08 0.89
C ARG A 37 16.95 16.51 0.33
N LYS A 38 16.97 16.64 -1.01
CA LYS A 38 16.90 17.95 -1.67
C LYS A 38 15.53 18.61 -1.50
N ARG A 39 14.47 17.84 -1.61
CA ARG A 39 13.09 18.34 -1.58
C ARG A 39 12.54 18.54 -0.17
N LEU A 40 13.11 17.91 0.86
CA LEU A 40 12.77 18.14 2.26
C LEU A 40 13.51 19.35 2.88
N ALA A 41 14.17 20.16 2.06
CA ALA A 41 14.71 21.45 2.50
C ALA A 41 13.56 22.39 2.91
N PRO A 42 13.81 23.39 3.81
CA PRO A 42 12.76 24.28 4.31
C PRO A 42 12.00 25.01 3.19
N GLY A 43 10.69 25.10 3.28
CA GLY A 43 9.83 25.84 2.34
C GLY A 43 8.80 25.04 1.54
N TRP A 44 8.64 23.75 1.79
CA TRP A 44 7.62 22.93 1.13
C TRP A 44 6.22 23.18 1.68
N THR A 45 5.24 23.26 0.75
CA THR A 45 3.82 23.36 1.09
C THR A 45 3.17 21.97 1.07
N ALA A 46 2.07 21.79 1.82
CA ALA A 46 1.30 20.55 1.82
C ALA A 46 0.85 20.13 0.40
N ALA A 47 0.50 21.09 -0.45
CA ALA A 47 0.09 20.82 -1.84
C ALA A 47 1.21 20.16 -2.66
N GLY A 48 2.46 20.61 -2.50
CA GLY A 48 3.61 19.97 -3.17
C GLY A 48 3.98 18.61 -2.58
N LEU A 49 3.58 18.32 -1.34
CA LEU A 49 3.83 17.03 -0.70
C LEU A 49 2.95 15.91 -1.26
N SER A 50 1.69 16.21 -1.62
CA SER A 50 0.68 15.23 -2.03
C SER A 50 0.46 15.12 -3.54
N HIS A 51 1.20 15.89 -4.36
CA HIS A 51 1.04 15.80 -5.80
C HIS A 51 1.19 14.33 -6.28
N PRO A 52 0.22 13.79 -7.03
CA PRO A 52 0.26 12.39 -7.45
C PRO A 52 1.58 12.04 -8.15
N TYR A 53 2.21 10.97 -7.69
CA TYR A 53 3.46 10.38 -8.17
C TYR A 53 4.72 11.28 -8.12
N ASP A 54 4.58 12.62 -8.07
CA ASP A 54 5.69 13.58 -7.95
C ASP A 54 5.83 14.17 -6.54
N GLY A 55 4.89 13.93 -5.65
CA GLY A 55 4.94 14.37 -4.26
C GLY A 55 5.80 13.48 -3.37
N VAL A 56 6.34 14.07 -2.30
CA VAL A 56 7.11 13.37 -1.26
C VAL A 56 6.34 12.18 -0.68
N LEU A 57 5.02 12.34 -0.48
CA LEU A 57 4.12 11.29 0.02
C LEU A 57 4.21 10.00 -0.80
N TRP A 58 4.15 10.10 -2.12
CA TRP A 58 4.17 8.95 -3.01
C TRP A 58 5.55 8.27 -3.06
N GLN A 59 6.62 9.06 -2.96
CA GLN A 59 7.97 8.52 -2.89
C GLN A 59 8.22 7.79 -1.57
N ALA A 60 7.73 8.34 -0.47
CA ALA A 60 7.79 7.69 0.84
C ALA A 60 7.01 6.37 0.84
N LEU A 61 5.78 6.37 0.31
CA LEU A 61 4.98 5.15 0.19
C LEU A 61 5.68 4.08 -0.63
N PHE A 62 6.29 4.45 -1.77
CA PHE A 62 7.11 3.56 -2.57
C PHE A 62 8.26 2.95 -1.77
N LEU A 63 9.01 3.76 -1.02
CA LEU A 63 10.12 3.28 -0.18
C LEU A 63 9.63 2.35 0.93
N CYS A 64 8.47 2.66 1.53
CA CYS A 64 7.84 1.78 2.53
C CYS A 64 7.44 0.42 1.92
N GLU A 65 6.93 0.39 0.71
CA GLU A 65 6.63 -0.86 0.00
C GLU A 65 7.89 -1.68 -0.30
N MET A 66 9.04 -1.04 -0.45
CA MET A 66 10.35 -1.72 -0.51
C MET A 66 10.84 -2.22 0.86
N GLY A 67 10.11 -1.96 1.93
CA GLY A 67 10.41 -2.40 3.28
C GLY A 67 11.30 -1.46 4.07
N LEU A 68 11.46 -0.22 3.61
CA LEU A 68 12.13 0.84 4.35
C LEU A 68 11.14 1.56 5.27
N ASP A 69 11.63 2.09 6.37
CA ASP A 69 10.84 2.78 7.38
C ASP A 69 11.64 3.94 8.02
N ARG A 70 11.09 4.57 9.06
CA ARG A 70 11.69 5.72 9.75
C ARG A 70 13.05 5.45 10.41
N ARG A 71 13.57 4.23 10.41
CA ARG A 71 14.97 3.97 10.79
C ARG A 71 15.98 4.62 9.85
N LEU A 72 15.53 5.02 8.65
CA LEU A 72 16.28 5.90 7.76
C LEU A 72 15.98 7.37 8.10
N PRO A 73 17.00 8.23 8.32
CA PRO A 73 16.80 9.64 8.69
C PRO A 73 15.95 10.43 7.70
N GLU A 74 16.02 10.10 6.41
CA GLU A 74 15.21 10.73 5.37
C GLU A 74 13.72 10.42 5.58
N LEU A 75 13.40 9.18 5.89
CA LEU A 75 12.01 8.75 6.11
C LEU A 75 11.47 9.20 7.46
N GLU A 76 12.31 9.34 8.48
CA GLU A 76 11.95 10.00 9.74
C GLU A 76 11.53 11.46 9.49
N ARG A 77 12.32 12.22 8.73
CA ARG A 77 11.95 13.60 8.36
C ARG A 77 10.70 13.67 7.51
N VAL A 78 10.47 12.69 6.62
CA VAL A 78 9.21 12.60 5.86
C VAL A 78 8.04 12.43 6.82
N ALA A 79 8.14 11.54 7.81
CA ALA A 79 7.08 11.35 8.80
C ALA A 79 6.75 12.66 9.52
N ASP A 80 7.76 13.42 9.98
CA ASP A 80 7.57 14.71 10.64
C ASP A 80 6.85 15.72 9.74
N VAL A 81 7.26 15.81 8.48
CA VAL A 81 6.65 16.70 7.48
C VAL A 81 5.20 16.30 7.19
N LEU A 82 4.92 15.01 7.09
CA LEU A 82 3.55 14.51 6.87
C LEU A 82 2.66 14.80 8.10
N TRP A 83 3.15 14.58 9.31
CA TRP A 83 2.42 14.93 10.53
C TRP A 83 2.09 16.42 10.60
N ALA A 84 3.07 17.28 10.33
CA ALA A 84 2.87 18.74 10.34
C ALA A 84 1.95 19.21 9.20
N GLY A 85 2.10 18.65 8.00
CA GLY A 85 1.32 19.03 6.82
C GLY A 85 -0.19 18.76 6.94
N TRP A 86 -0.56 17.74 7.72
CA TRP A 86 -1.96 17.36 7.94
C TRP A 86 -2.42 17.46 9.40
N GLU A 87 -1.69 18.17 10.25
CA GLU A 87 -2.02 18.34 11.66
C GLU A 87 -3.47 18.80 11.87
N ARG A 88 -3.92 19.77 11.07
CA ARG A 88 -5.30 20.30 11.12
C ARG A 88 -6.34 19.19 10.91
N ASP A 89 -6.12 18.31 9.96
CA ASP A 89 -7.04 17.21 9.65
C ASP A 89 -7.06 16.19 10.78
N PHE A 90 -5.91 15.84 11.34
CA PHE A 90 -5.83 14.95 12.50
C PHE A 90 -6.55 15.53 13.72
N VAL A 91 -6.39 16.82 14.00
CA VAL A 91 -7.09 17.51 15.11
C VAL A 91 -8.61 17.48 14.91
N ARG A 92 -9.10 17.72 13.67
CA ARG A 92 -10.53 17.63 13.36
C ARG A 92 -11.07 16.22 13.53
N ILE A 93 -10.37 15.24 13.00
CA ILE A 93 -10.74 13.82 13.12
C ILE A 93 -10.83 13.39 14.59
N ASP A 94 -9.86 13.81 15.42
CA ASP A 94 -9.85 13.48 16.84
C ASP A 94 -11.06 14.09 17.60
N ARG A 95 -11.53 15.24 17.14
CA ARG A 95 -12.77 15.90 17.64
C ARG A 95 -14.05 15.29 17.07
N GLY A 96 -13.98 14.27 16.21
CA GLY A 96 -15.14 13.69 15.53
C GLY A 96 -15.69 14.53 14.37
N GLU A 97 -14.92 15.54 13.91
CA GLU A 97 -15.27 16.38 12.76
C GLU A 97 -14.71 15.78 11.46
N ASP A 98 -15.34 16.16 10.34
CA ASP A 98 -14.81 15.77 9.03
C ASP A 98 -13.55 16.58 8.67
N PRO A 99 -12.52 15.94 8.08
CA PRO A 99 -11.31 16.61 7.64
C PRO A 99 -11.58 17.59 6.51
N VAL A 100 -10.63 18.51 6.27
CA VAL A 100 -10.68 19.47 5.16
C VAL A 100 -10.11 18.86 3.88
N THR A 101 -9.08 18.04 4.03
CA THR A 101 -8.41 17.37 2.91
C THR A 101 -9.31 16.27 2.36
N GLU A 102 -9.25 16.10 1.04
CA GLU A 102 -9.99 15.07 0.31
C GLU A 102 -9.65 13.68 0.86
N PRO A 103 -10.67 12.82 1.13
CA PRO A 103 -10.48 11.55 1.82
C PRO A 103 -9.49 10.59 1.17
N GLN A 104 -9.41 10.54 -0.17
CA GLN A 104 -8.46 9.64 -0.83
C GLN A 104 -7.01 10.04 -0.58
N THR A 105 -6.71 11.34 -0.59
CA THR A 105 -5.39 11.86 -0.22
C THR A 105 -5.05 11.50 1.23
N LEU A 106 -6.01 11.66 2.15
CA LEU A 106 -5.81 11.31 3.56
C LEU A 106 -5.54 9.82 3.76
N LEU A 107 -6.24 8.94 3.05
CA LEU A 107 -6.00 7.49 3.13
C LEU A 107 -4.57 7.13 2.72
N VAL A 108 -4.02 7.80 1.71
CA VAL A 108 -2.60 7.63 1.32
C VAL A 108 -1.67 8.16 2.42
N VAL A 109 -1.97 9.32 3.02
CA VAL A 109 -1.21 9.89 4.15
C VAL A 109 -1.22 8.92 5.34
N PHE A 110 -2.38 8.46 5.76
CA PHE A 110 -2.53 7.54 6.90
C PHE A 110 -1.79 6.22 6.68
N ARG A 111 -1.93 5.63 5.49
CA ARG A 111 -1.21 4.43 5.09
C ARG A 111 0.30 4.63 5.14
N THR A 112 0.78 5.76 4.61
CA THR A 112 2.22 6.07 4.59
C THR A 112 2.75 6.25 6.00
N LEU A 113 2.05 7.01 6.86
CA LEU A 113 2.44 7.20 8.26
C LEU A 113 2.42 5.90 9.05
N ALA A 114 1.42 5.03 8.83
CA ALA A 114 1.36 3.71 9.45
C ALA A 114 2.52 2.80 9.01
N ALA A 115 2.98 2.94 7.76
CA ALA A 115 4.11 2.17 7.24
C ALA A 115 5.47 2.75 7.70
N LEU A 116 5.56 4.06 7.89
CA LEU A 116 6.77 4.74 8.37
C LEU A 116 7.01 4.52 9.87
N GLY A 117 5.94 4.49 10.66
CA GLY A 117 6.03 4.50 12.12
C GLY A 117 5.38 3.30 12.80
N PRO A 118 5.23 3.37 14.13
CA PRO A 118 4.35 2.47 14.83
C PRO A 118 2.93 2.77 14.39
N GLY A 119 2.30 1.79 13.72
CA GLY A 119 0.92 1.95 13.23
C GLY A 119 -0.13 2.08 14.34
N ASP A 120 0.30 2.06 15.61
CA ASP A 120 -0.51 2.27 16.83
C ASP A 120 -0.38 3.69 17.41
N ASP A 121 0.16 4.65 16.66
CA ASP A 121 0.11 6.07 17.04
C ASP A 121 -1.35 6.49 17.30
N PRO A 122 -1.67 7.15 18.43
CA PRO A 122 -3.04 7.52 18.78
C PRO A 122 -3.79 8.29 17.68
N ARG A 123 -3.09 9.13 16.93
CA ARG A 123 -3.68 9.88 15.81
C ARG A 123 -4.10 8.96 14.67
N LEU A 124 -3.32 7.90 14.39
CA LEU A 124 -3.69 6.89 13.39
C LEU A 124 -4.84 6.02 13.88
N LEU A 125 -4.93 5.73 15.18
CA LEU A 125 -6.07 5.02 15.75
C LEU A 125 -7.35 5.86 15.67
N SER A 126 -7.28 7.18 15.93
CA SER A 126 -8.41 8.12 15.72
C SER A 126 -8.79 8.16 14.22
N ALA A 127 -7.83 8.21 13.31
CA ALA A 127 -8.08 8.15 11.87
C ALA A 127 -8.73 6.82 11.44
N ALA A 128 -8.29 5.69 12.00
CA ALA A 128 -8.90 4.38 11.71
C ALA A 128 -10.35 4.31 12.18
N ARG A 129 -10.66 4.87 13.36
CA ARG A 129 -12.03 5.01 13.85
C ARG A 129 -12.88 5.88 12.91
N TRP A 130 -12.37 7.03 12.48
CA TRP A 130 -13.04 7.91 11.53
C TRP A 130 -13.35 7.19 10.20
N VAL A 131 -12.37 6.46 9.64
CA VAL A 131 -12.59 5.67 8.41
C VAL A 131 -13.68 4.62 8.63
N ALA A 132 -13.65 3.90 9.76
CA ALA A 132 -14.64 2.89 10.09
C ALA A 132 -16.06 3.48 10.21
N GLU A 133 -16.21 4.65 10.84
CA GLU A 133 -17.50 5.29 11.08
C GLU A 133 -18.05 6.01 9.85
N ARG A 134 -17.21 6.81 9.18
CA ARG A 134 -17.64 7.75 8.15
C ARG A 134 -17.53 7.21 6.73
N ARG A 135 -16.55 6.33 6.49
CA ARG A 135 -16.29 5.82 5.14
C ARG A 135 -16.93 4.45 4.89
N LEU A 136 -16.98 3.60 5.91
CA LEU A 136 -17.46 2.23 5.80
C LEU A 136 -18.78 1.98 6.56
N GLY A 137 -19.07 2.76 7.59
CA GLY A 137 -20.24 2.56 8.47
C GLY A 137 -21.48 3.36 8.09
N SER A 138 -21.39 4.33 7.17
CA SER A 138 -22.57 5.12 6.77
C SER A 138 -23.39 4.40 5.71
N ALA A 139 -24.72 4.57 5.77
CA ALA A 139 -25.61 4.11 4.69
C ALA A 139 -25.31 4.76 3.32
N ASP A 140 -24.60 5.90 3.35
CA ASP A 140 -24.09 6.66 2.21
C ASP A 140 -22.64 6.27 1.85
N ALA A 141 -22.07 5.24 2.48
CA ALA A 141 -20.80 4.68 2.03
C ALA A 141 -20.89 4.45 0.52
N PRO A 142 -19.86 4.84 -0.26
CA PRO A 142 -19.97 5.00 -1.70
C PRO A 142 -20.56 3.75 -2.36
N ARG A 143 -21.87 3.82 -2.64
CA ARG A 143 -22.62 2.78 -3.36
C ARG A 143 -22.38 2.83 -4.85
N GLY A 144 -21.66 3.83 -5.31
CA GLY A 144 -21.38 4.09 -6.71
C GLY A 144 -19.96 3.74 -7.12
N GLY A 145 -19.58 2.46 -7.19
CA GLY A 145 -18.41 2.01 -7.94
C GLY A 145 -17.02 2.41 -7.43
N ALA A 146 -16.91 3.16 -6.32
CA ALA A 146 -15.62 3.50 -5.76
C ALA A 146 -15.01 2.28 -5.02
N SER A 147 -13.75 1.97 -5.33
CA SER A 147 -13.00 0.90 -4.68
C SER A 147 -12.85 1.15 -3.17
N VAL A 148 -12.97 0.08 -2.37
CA VAL A 148 -12.65 0.09 -0.92
C VAL A 148 -11.18 -0.25 -0.64
N ALA A 149 -10.37 -0.50 -1.67
CA ALA A 149 -8.98 -0.88 -1.50
C ALA A 149 -8.14 0.16 -0.72
N PRO A 150 -8.34 1.49 -0.86
CA PRO A 150 -7.62 2.47 -0.05
C PRO A 150 -7.91 2.36 1.44
N GLU A 151 -9.19 2.24 1.83
CA GLU A 151 -9.63 2.04 3.21
C GLU A 151 -9.10 0.71 3.76
N LEU A 152 -9.28 -0.37 3.01
CA LEU A 152 -8.79 -1.69 3.35
C LEU A 152 -7.29 -1.69 3.63
N ARG A 153 -6.49 -1.04 2.79
CA ARG A 153 -5.05 -0.93 2.94
C ARG A 153 -4.64 -0.18 4.20
N PHE A 154 -5.29 0.94 4.48
CA PHE A 154 -5.00 1.70 5.68
C PHE A 154 -5.38 0.91 6.94
N LEU A 155 -6.62 0.38 7.01
CA LEU A 155 -7.06 -0.37 8.17
C LEU A 155 -6.22 -1.64 8.42
N ALA A 156 -5.78 -2.31 7.35
CA ALA A 156 -4.87 -3.45 7.43
C ALA A 156 -3.47 -3.07 7.95
N ALA A 157 -3.01 -1.82 7.72
CA ALA A 157 -1.73 -1.34 8.21
C ALA A 157 -1.72 -1.04 9.72
N VAL A 158 -2.88 -0.82 10.33
CA VAL A 158 -3.00 -0.69 11.79
C VAL A 158 -2.74 -2.05 12.44
N PRO A 159 -1.85 -2.17 13.46
CA PRO A 159 -1.57 -3.43 14.12
C PRO A 159 -2.81 -4.08 14.72
N ALA A 160 -3.01 -5.37 14.52
CA ALA A 160 -4.21 -6.09 14.99
C ALA A 160 -4.46 -5.92 16.50
N GLY A 161 -3.38 -5.95 17.30
CA GLY A 161 -3.49 -5.76 18.77
C GLY A 161 -3.90 -4.36 19.22
N SER A 162 -3.88 -3.39 18.32
CA SER A 162 -4.24 -1.98 18.59
C SER A 162 -5.58 -1.58 17.97
N ARG A 163 -6.21 -2.46 17.18
CA ARG A 163 -7.50 -2.16 16.54
C ARG A 163 -8.64 -2.21 17.53
N LEU A 164 -9.49 -1.18 17.50
CA LEU A 164 -10.76 -1.20 18.21
C LEU A 164 -11.74 -2.20 17.57
N PRO A 165 -12.70 -2.76 18.32
CA PRO A 165 -13.71 -3.68 17.77
C PRO A 165 -14.49 -3.10 16.56
N LEU A 166 -14.71 -1.79 16.54
CA LEU A 166 -15.33 -1.09 15.41
C LEU A 166 -14.45 -1.16 14.17
N VAL A 167 -13.14 -0.93 14.31
CA VAL A 167 -12.16 -0.98 13.24
C VAL A 167 -12.03 -2.40 12.67
N GLU A 168 -12.05 -3.42 13.55
CA GLU A 168 -12.04 -4.83 13.11
C GLU A 168 -13.30 -5.19 12.32
N ARG A 169 -14.48 -4.74 12.76
CA ARG A 169 -15.72 -4.95 11.98
C ARG A 169 -15.69 -4.21 10.64
N ALA A 170 -15.18 -2.98 10.60
CA ALA A 170 -15.06 -2.21 9.39
C ALA A 170 -14.07 -2.85 8.40
N LEU A 171 -12.95 -3.38 8.90
CA LEU A 171 -11.98 -4.12 8.10
C LEU A 171 -12.61 -5.39 7.52
N ALA A 172 -13.33 -6.16 8.32
CA ALA A 172 -14.04 -7.35 7.85
C ALA A 172 -15.09 -6.99 6.78
N PHE A 173 -15.86 -5.94 6.99
CA PHE A 173 -16.81 -5.43 6.00
C PHE A 173 -16.12 -5.01 4.68
N ALA A 174 -15.02 -4.29 4.76
CA ALA A 174 -14.26 -3.88 3.58
C ALA A 174 -13.70 -5.09 2.79
N VAL A 175 -13.23 -6.14 3.52
CA VAL A 175 -12.79 -7.41 2.91
C VAL A 175 -13.94 -8.07 2.14
N GLU A 176 -15.10 -8.29 2.79
CA GLU A 176 -16.23 -8.94 2.14
C GLU A 176 -16.76 -8.13 0.95
N ARG A 177 -16.81 -6.81 1.07
CA ARG A 177 -17.18 -5.93 -0.04
C ARG A 177 -16.20 -6.00 -1.20
N ALA A 178 -14.90 -5.93 -0.93
CA ALA A 178 -13.87 -6.05 -1.96
C ALA A 178 -13.99 -7.39 -2.72
N ILE A 179 -14.18 -8.48 -2.01
CA ILE A 179 -14.37 -9.81 -2.60
C ILE A 179 -15.63 -9.86 -3.45
N ALA A 180 -16.75 -9.33 -2.95
CA ALA A 180 -18.05 -9.45 -3.60
C ALA A 180 -18.22 -8.52 -4.82
N THR A 181 -17.53 -7.36 -4.87
CA THR A 181 -17.85 -6.30 -5.84
C THR A 181 -16.67 -5.84 -6.69
N GLU A 182 -15.45 -6.11 -6.30
CA GLU A 182 -14.27 -5.55 -6.97
C GLU A 182 -13.37 -6.62 -7.61
N LEU A 183 -13.47 -7.88 -7.15
CA LEU A 183 -12.71 -8.94 -7.77
C LEU A 183 -13.33 -9.37 -9.10
N PRO A 184 -12.49 -9.68 -10.11
CA PRO A 184 -12.96 -10.24 -11.37
C PRO A 184 -13.69 -11.56 -11.13
N SER A 185 -14.79 -11.74 -11.84
CA SER A 185 -15.62 -12.96 -11.76
C SER A 185 -15.04 -14.13 -12.56
N GLY A 186 -13.96 -13.91 -13.30
CA GLY A 186 -13.40 -14.88 -14.23
C GLY A 186 -14.15 -14.95 -15.57
N ARG A 187 -15.12 -14.08 -15.78
CA ARG A 187 -15.86 -13.96 -17.06
C ARG A 187 -15.33 -12.81 -17.92
N GLU A 188 -14.36 -12.08 -17.43
CA GLU A 188 -13.69 -10.99 -18.12
C GLU A 188 -12.93 -11.54 -19.34
N LEU A 189 -13.15 -10.92 -20.51
CA LEU A 189 -12.49 -11.32 -21.75
C LEU A 189 -11.06 -10.83 -21.84
N GLU A 190 -10.74 -9.73 -21.14
CA GLU A 190 -9.42 -9.12 -21.13
C GLU A 190 -8.80 -9.23 -19.73
N PRO A 191 -7.51 -9.62 -19.65
CA PRO A 191 -6.82 -9.64 -18.36
C PRO A 191 -6.64 -8.20 -17.84
N PRO A 192 -6.77 -7.98 -16.52
CA PRO A 192 -6.58 -6.66 -15.94
C PRO A 192 -5.14 -6.19 -16.10
N LEU A 193 -4.96 -4.89 -16.35
CA LEU A 193 -3.63 -4.27 -16.42
C LEU A 193 -2.98 -4.23 -15.02
N LEU A 194 -1.69 -4.58 -14.95
CA LEU A 194 -0.94 -4.59 -13.71
C LEU A 194 -0.02 -3.38 -13.62
N GLY A 195 -0.17 -2.60 -12.57
CA GLY A 195 0.65 -1.43 -12.26
C GLY A 195 1.77 -1.72 -11.25
N ALA A 196 2.85 -0.97 -11.34
CA ALA A 196 3.99 -1.09 -10.43
C ALA A 196 3.87 -0.23 -9.17
N LEU A 197 3.23 0.92 -9.28
CA LEU A 197 3.14 1.90 -8.20
C LEU A 197 1.81 1.77 -7.45
N PRO A 198 1.77 2.22 -6.18
CA PRO A 198 0.51 2.43 -5.50
C PRO A 198 -0.31 3.43 -6.31
N GLU A 199 -1.39 2.98 -6.90
CA GLU A 199 -2.21 3.80 -7.77
C GLU A 199 -3.36 4.48 -7.00
N ARG A 200 -3.82 5.59 -7.55
CA ARG A 200 -5.02 6.28 -7.08
C ARG A 200 -6.27 5.39 -7.25
N HIS A 201 -6.26 4.58 -8.31
CA HIS A 201 -7.27 3.57 -8.59
C HIS A 201 -6.64 2.20 -8.41
N ALA A 202 -7.22 1.37 -7.55
CA ALA A 202 -6.70 0.04 -7.31
C ALA A 202 -6.85 -0.83 -8.57
N ASP A 203 -5.74 -1.35 -9.05
CA ASP A 203 -5.74 -2.45 -10.00
C ASP A 203 -5.90 -3.80 -9.27
N LEU A 204 -6.01 -4.89 -10.02
CA LEU A 204 -6.15 -6.24 -9.46
C LEU A 204 -5.02 -6.57 -8.47
N LEU A 205 -3.79 -6.24 -8.80
CA LEU A 205 -2.63 -6.55 -7.95
C LEU A 205 -2.65 -5.73 -6.67
N GLU A 206 -3.09 -4.47 -6.75
CA GLU A 206 -3.27 -3.58 -5.62
C GLU A 206 -4.34 -4.13 -4.66
N LEU A 207 -5.48 -4.57 -5.21
CA LEU A 207 -6.59 -5.15 -4.44
C LEU A 207 -6.18 -6.47 -3.77
N LEU A 208 -5.57 -7.40 -4.51
CA LEU A 208 -5.08 -8.67 -3.96
C LEU A 208 -4.01 -8.44 -2.88
N SER A 209 -3.15 -7.44 -3.05
CA SER A 209 -2.16 -7.05 -2.04
C SER A 209 -2.82 -6.49 -0.78
N ALA A 210 -3.92 -5.72 -0.93
CA ALA A 210 -4.69 -5.20 0.20
C ALA A 210 -5.37 -6.33 0.99
N LEU A 211 -6.03 -7.26 0.30
CA LEU A 211 -6.64 -8.45 0.91
C LEU A 211 -5.60 -9.31 1.65
N ALA A 212 -4.44 -9.55 1.02
CA ALA A 212 -3.33 -10.25 1.65
C ALA A 212 -2.80 -9.52 2.90
N GLY A 213 -2.75 -8.18 2.87
CA GLY A 213 -2.40 -7.33 4.01
C GLY A 213 -3.42 -7.41 5.15
N ALA A 214 -4.69 -7.58 4.83
CA ALA A 214 -5.78 -7.78 5.80
C ALA A 214 -5.80 -9.19 6.41
N GLY A 215 -4.90 -10.09 6.01
CA GLY A 215 -4.81 -11.45 6.52
C GLY A 215 -5.77 -12.44 5.86
N VAL A 216 -6.38 -12.05 4.73
CA VAL A 216 -7.22 -12.98 3.94
C VAL A 216 -6.35 -14.11 3.39
N THR A 217 -6.82 -15.34 3.55
CA THR A 217 -6.12 -16.52 3.05
C THR A 217 -7.11 -17.65 2.71
N ARG A 218 -6.80 -18.41 1.67
CA ARG A 218 -7.53 -19.63 1.26
C ARG A 218 -9.05 -19.44 1.12
N ARG A 219 -9.47 -18.33 0.53
CA ARG A 219 -10.88 -18.07 0.22
C ARG A 219 -11.16 -18.54 -1.21
N PRO A 220 -12.16 -19.44 -1.45
CA PRO A 220 -12.52 -19.90 -2.79
C PRO A 220 -12.90 -18.77 -3.74
N GLU A 221 -13.50 -17.71 -3.22
CA GLU A 221 -13.93 -16.54 -4.01
C GLU A 221 -12.76 -15.81 -4.67
N LEU A 222 -11.53 -16.03 -4.19
CA LEU A 222 -10.32 -15.45 -4.78
C LEU A 222 -9.81 -16.23 -5.99
N GLU A 223 -10.23 -17.48 -6.17
CA GLU A 223 -9.69 -18.38 -7.22
C GLU A 223 -9.74 -17.77 -8.63
N PRO A 224 -10.83 -17.12 -9.09
CA PRO A 224 -10.85 -16.53 -10.42
C PRO A 224 -9.81 -15.41 -10.57
N ALA A 225 -9.69 -14.55 -9.57
CA ALA A 225 -8.75 -13.43 -9.57
C ALA A 225 -7.29 -13.91 -9.50
N LEU A 226 -7.03 -14.93 -8.68
CA LEU A 226 -5.69 -15.55 -8.60
C LEU A 226 -5.32 -16.27 -9.89
N ALA A 227 -6.28 -16.96 -10.53
CA ALA A 227 -6.07 -17.60 -11.83
C ALA A 227 -5.72 -16.59 -12.92
N LEU A 228 -6.42 -15.45 -12.98
CA LEU A 228 -6.10 -14.36 -13.89
C LEU A 228 -4.68 -13.81 -13.65
N LEU A 229 -4.31 -13.58 -12.38
CA LEU A 229 -2.97 -13.13 -12.04
C LEU A 229 -1.90 -14.14 -12.48
N VAL A 230 -2.11 -15.43 -12.23
CA VAL A 230 -1.18 -16.50 -12.63
C VAL A 230 -1.09 -16.61 -14.15
N HIS A 231 -2.21 -16.47 -14.87
CA HIS A 231 -2.24 -16.54 -16.34
C HIS A 231 -1.38 -15.45 -17.02
N GLN A 232 -1.23 -14.30 -16.39
CA GLN A 232 -0.39 -13.19 -16.89
C GLN A 232 1.12 -13.42 -16.69
N ALA A 233 1.50 -14.42 -15.90
CA ALA A 233 2.91 -14.74 -15.69
C ALA A 233 3.55 -15.37 -16.92
N ASP A 234 4.83 -15.07 -17.15
CA ASP A 234 5.63 -15.82 -18.10
C ASP A 234 5.98 -17.24 -17.55
N ARG A 235 6.61 -18.07 -18.39
CA ARG A 235 7.04 -19.44 -18.01
C ARG A 235 8.01 -19.48 -16.83
N ARG A 236 8.58 -18.35 -16.41
CA ARG A 236 9.49 -18.20 -15.26
C ARG A 236 8.83 -17.50 -14.07
N SER A 237 7.51 -17.44 -14.05
CA SER A 237 6.71 -16.75 -13.01
C SER A 237 7.11 -15.27 -12.83
N ARG A 238 7.25 -14.57 -13.95
CA ARG A 238 7.52 -13.14 -13.97
C ARG A 238 6.39 -12.41 -14.70
N TRP A 239 6.09 -11.20 -14.26
CA TRP A 239 5.02 -10.34 -14.81
C TRP A 239 5.60 -9.13 -15.51
N LYS A 240 4.87 -8.65 -16.50
CA LYS A 240 5.15 -7.40 -17.18
C LYS A 240 4.55 -6.22 -16.40
N LEU A 241 5.09 -5.03 -16.67
CA LEU A 241 4.45 -3.77 -16.31
C LEU A 241 3.48 -3.41 -17.44
N ASP A 242 2.19 -3.51 -17.19
CA ASP A 242 1.17 -3.21 -18.21
C ASP A 242 0.73 -1.75 -18.16
N ARG A 243 0.85 -1.12 -16.98
CA ARG A 243 0.43 0.24 -16.73
C ARG A 243 1.47 1.02 -15.93
N GLY A 244 1.81 2.20 -16.40
CA GLY A 244 2.65 3.16 -15.69
C GLY A 244 1.82 4.15 -14.85
N PRO A 245 2.48 5.01 -14.09
CA PRO A 245 1.82 6.10 -13.38
C PRO A 245 1.20 7.09 -14.35
N ASP A 246 0.01 7.60 -14.00
CA ASP A 246 -0.69 8.63 -14.77
C ASP A 246 -0.11 10.03 -14.47
N GLY A 247 1.20 10.21 -14.65
CA GLY A 247 1.86 11.48 -14.39
C GLY A 247 3.38 11.38 -14.24
N PRO A 248 4.04 12.52 -14.01
CA PRO A 248 5.49 12.56 -13.86
C PRO A 248 5.93 11.83 -12.59
N THR A 249 7.02 11.10 -12.68
CA THR A 249 7.70 10.46 -11.54
C THR A 249 9.11 11.04 -11.39
N TRP A 250 9.69 10.94 -10.19
CA TRP A 250 11.06 11.43 -9.95
C TRP A 250 12.12 10.68 -10.73
N ILE A 251 11.87 9.40 -10.97
CA ILE A 251 12.79 8.54 -11.74
C ILE A 251 11.98 7.60 -12.62
N GLU A 252 12.47 7.33 -13.83
CA GLU A 252 11.96 6.24 -14.65
C GLU A 252 12.47 4.92 -14.06
N ARG A 253 11.55 4.05 -13.66
CA ARG A 253 11.89 2.81 -12.95
C ARG A 253 11.88 1.60 -13.87
N GLU A 254 10.79 1.41 -14.56
CA GLU A 254 10.53 0.26 -15.44
C GLU A 254 9.70 0.72 -16.63
N ARG A 255 9.81 0.04 -17.76
CA ARG A 255 9.10 0.39 -18.98
C ARG A 255 7.85 -0.45 -19.16
N ILE A 256 6.77 0.20 -19.60
CA ILE A 256 5.51 -0.47 -19.95
C ILE A 256 5.78 -1.51 -21.04
N GLY A 257 5.20 -2.70 -20.87
CA GLY A 257 5.36 -3.86 -21.75
C GLY A 257 6.60 -4.74 -21.47
N GLU A 258 7.55 -4.26 -20.65
CA GLU A 258 8.72 -5.05 -20.24
C GLU A 258 8.46 -5.82 -18.93
N LEU A 259 9.29 -6.84 -18.68
CA LEU A 259 9.25 -7.60 -17.44
C LEU A 259 9.58 -6.70 -16.24
N SER A 260 8.67 -6.64 -15.29
CA SER A 260 8.79 -5.84 -14.08
C SER A 260 9.22 -6.69 -12.89
N ARG A 261 10.33 -6.31 -12.27
CA ARG A 261 10.73 -6.90 -10.99
C ARG A 261 9.76 -6.54 -9.88
N TRP A 262 9.21 -5.33 -9.93
CA TRP A 262 8.31 -4.81 -8.92
C TRP A 262 6.94 -5.51 -8.95
N VAL A 263 6.31 -5.57 -10.12
CA VAL A 263 5.05 -6.32 -10.31
C VAL A 263 5.24 -7.79 -9.94
N THR A 264 6.36 -8.40 -10.36
CA THR A 264 6.68 -9.80 -10.04
C THR A 264 6.75 -10.03 -8.52
N VAL A 265 7.45 -9.19 -7.77
CA VAL A 265 7.57 -9.35 -6.31
C VAL A 265 6.23 -9.12 -5.61
N LYS A 266 5.44 -8.14 -6.04
CA LYS A 266 4.08 -7.90 -5.50
C LYS A 266 3.16 -9.08 -5.80
N ALA A 267 3.14 -9.59 -7.02
CA ALA A 267 2.32 -10.72 -7.43
C ALA A 267 2.67 -11.99 -6.63
N LEU A 268 3.95 -12.34 -6.53
CA LEU A 268 4.40 -13.47 -5.71
C LEU A 268 4.05 -13.30 -4.24
N GLY A 269 4.17 -12.09 -3.68
CA GLY A 269 3.79 -11.77 -2.32
C GLY A 269 2.30 -11.93 -2.06
N ALA A 270 1.45 -11.47 -2.97
CA ALA A 270 0.01 -11.64 -2.90
C ALA A 270 -0.38 -13.12 -3.00
N LEU A 271 0.13 -13.83 -4.02
CA LEU A 271 -0.11 -15.26 -4.21
C LEU A 271 0.28 -16.08 -2.98
N SER A 272 1.51 -15.91 -2.47
CA SER A 272 2.00 -16.65 -1.31
C SER A 272 1.09 -16.50 -0.10
N ARG A 273 0.66 -15.28 0.23
CA ARG A 273 -0.18 -15.00 1.39
C ARG A 273 -1.63 -15.46 1.20
N LEU A 274 -2.21 -15.17 0.05
CA LEU A 274 -3.62 -15.49 -0.21
C LEU A 274 -3.84 -17.01 -0.37
N THR A 275 -2.88 -17.75 -0.94
CA THR A 275 -2.96 -19.21 -1.04
C THR A 275 -2.47 -19.92 0.22
N GLY A 276 -1.78 -19.22 1.13
CA GLY A 276 -1.15 -19.84 2.30
C GLY A 276 0.01 -20.78 1.94
N LEU A 277 0.54 -20.67 0.72
CA LEU A 277 1.69 -21.46 0.27
C LEU A 277 2.97 -20.72 0.67
N THR A 278 3.77 -21.33 1.52
CA THR A 278 5.13 -20.86 1.81
C THR A 278 6.01 -21.24 0.64
N MET A 279 6.53 -20.25 -0.09
CA MET A 279 7.54 -20.50 -1.11
C MET A 279 8.83 -20.96 -0.40
N THR A 280 9.02 -22.27 -0.29
CA THR A 280 10.30 -22.82 0.14
C THR A 280 11.31 -22.49 -0.93
N GLY A 281 12.24 -21.57 -0.64
CA GLY A 281 13.35 -21.31 -1.53
C GLY A 281 14.11 -22.59 -1.75
N GLY A 282 14.05 -23.15 -2.97
CA GLY A 282 14.92 -24.25 -3.39
C GLY A 282 16.38 -23.82 -3.16
N ARG A 283 17.11 -24.68 -2.51
CA ARG A 283 18.57 -24.58 -2.34
C ARG A 283 19.26 -24.69 -3.69
#